data_c0ff556460e968728ec64e87ce6fb533
#
_entry.id   c0ff556460e968728ec64e87ce6fb533
#
_cell.length_a   1.000
_cell.length_b   1.000
_cell.length_c   1.000
_cell.angle_alpha   90.00
_cell.angle_beta   90.00
_cell.angle_gamma   90.00
#
_symmetry.space_group_name_H-M   'P 1'
#
loop_
_entity.id
_entity.type
_entity.pdbx_description
1 polymer ?
#
loop_
_entity_poly.entity_id
_entity_poly.type
_entity_poly.pdbx_seq_one_letter_code
_entity_poly.pdbx_strand_id
1 'polypeptide(L)'
;MLLVVQTALELGFLYAPVALALFLSFRVLDIADLTTDGCFVLGAAVSVTLTAAGHPLLAVPAAMLAGACAGFITAFLQTRLSVPSILAGIVTNTGLYTINLMAMGWRSNESLLGSDTVFTLLRSTGLGGDWYELVLAAAVTLLCAGLLALFLGTRLGLSIRATGDNPDMVRASSLDPTFTVTVGLCLSNALTALSGAMVGQYQKTVDINSGTGIVVIGLACLIIGETMLGRRTVYKGILAALVGSVVYRFIYAVVFYTKVVPVECLKLLTAVIVALAIAAPGLRRWAAFQKQKHSRKEAA
;
A
#
# COMPACT_ATOMS: atom_id res chain seq x y z
N MET A 1 -6.88 1.85 26.52
CA MET A 1 -6.63 0.57 25.85
C MET A 1 -7.58 0.34 24.68
N LEU A 2 -8.91 0.32 24.88
CA LEU A 2 -9.87 0.04 23.81
C LEU A 2 -9.76 1.01 22.64
N LEU A 3 -9.64 2.32 22.89
CA LEU A 3 -9.46 3.36 21.88
C LEU A 3 -8.16 3.17 21.05
N VAL A 4 -7.05 2.74 21.68
CA VAL A 4 -5.78 2.48 20.98
C VAL A 4 -5.90 1.29 20.04
N VAL A 5 -6.60 0.24 20.47
CA VAL A 5 -6.88 -0.94 19.64
C VAL A 5 -7.77 -0.56 18.45
N GLN A 6 -8.80 0.24 18.70
CA GLN A 6 -9.71 0.72 17.66
C GLN A 6 -8.94 1.53 16.59
N THR A 7 -8.20 2.57 16.98
CA THR A 7 -7.41 3.39 16.05
C THR A 7 -6.35 2.56 15.30
N ALA A 8 -5.74 1.56 15.95
CA ALA A 8 -4.80 0.66 15.30
C ALA A 8 -5.46 -0.18 14.21
N LEU A 9 -6.68 -0.68 14.45
CA LEU A 9 -7.46 -1.42 13.46
C LEU A 9 -7.89 -0.52 12.30
N GLU A 10 -8.41 0.67 12.59
CA GLU A 10 -8.82 1.67 11.58
C GLU A 10 -7.66 2.00 10.64
N LEU A 11 -6.52 2.40 11.19
CA LEU A 11 -5.32 2.67 10.39
C LEU A 11 -4.80 1.41 9.71
N GLY A 12 -4.91 0.23 10.34
CA GLY A 12 -4.54 -1.05 9.75
C GLY A 12 -5.30 -1.31 8.44
N PHE A 13 -6.61 -1.13 8.44
CA PHE A 13 -7.42 -1.27 7.24
C PHE A 13 -7.21 -0.14 6.23
N LEU A 14 -7.05 1.11 6.67
CA LEU A 14 -6.80 2.24 5.77
C LEU A 14 -5.48 2.13 4.97
N TYR A 15 -4.44 1.54 5.56
CA TYR A 15 -3.15 1.31 4.89
C TYR A 15 -3.05 -0.05 4.19
N ALA A 16 -4.00 -0.96 4.42
CA ALA A 16 -3.99 -2.26 3.77
C ALA A 16 -4.05 -2.20 2.22
N PRO A 17 -4.76 -1.25 1.57
CA PRO A 17 -4.71 -1.10 0.12
C PRO A 17 -3.30 -0.79 -0.42
N VAL A 18 -2.42 -0.11 0.33
CA VAL A 18 -1.00 0.04 -0.04
C VAL A 18 -0.29 -1.31 -0.01
N ALA A 19 -0.53 -2.12 1.03
CA ALA A 19 0.08 -3.45 1.10
C ALA A 19 -0.42 -4.36 -0.05
N LEU A 20 -1.69 -4.24 -0.47
CA LEU A 20 -2.24 -4.92 -1.65
C LEU A 20 -1.62 -4.41 -2.95
N ALA A 21 -1.39 -3.10 -3.07
CA ALA A 21 -0.73 -2.48 -4.22
C ALA A 21 0.69 -3.02 -4.37
N LEU A 22 1.45 -3.04 -3.28
CA LEU A 22 2.82 -3.58 -3.29
C LEU A 22 2.85 -5.10 -3.44
N PHE A 23 1.84 -5.84 -2.96
CA PHE A 23 1.68 -7.24 -3.29
C PHE A 23 1.56 -7.42 -4.81
N LEU A 24 0.78 -6.59 -5.50
CA LEU A 24 0.62 -6.67 -6.95
C LEU A 24 1.91 -6.29 -7.69
N SER A 25 2.57 -5.19 -7.33
CA SER A 25 3.79 -4.74 -8.02
C SER A 25 5.01 -5.60 -7.68
N PHE A 26 5.32 -5.83 -6.39
CA PHE A 26 6.54 -6.54 -5.97
C PHE A 26 6.44 -8.05 -5.99
N ARG A 27 5.23 -8.63 -5.79
CA ARG A 27 5.08 -10.10 -5.69
C ARG A 27 4.51 -10.72 -6.94
N VAL A 28 3.58 -10.03 -7.58
CA VAL A 28 2.89 -10.58 -8.75
C VAL A 28 3.60 -10.19 -10.03
N LEU A 29 4.03 -8.93 -10.17
CA LEU A 29 4.76 -8.42 -11.34
C LEU A 29 6.28 -8.51 -11.24
N ASP A 30 6.82 -8.69 -10.04
CA ASP A 30 8.26 -8.63 -9.73
C ASP A 30 8.91 -7.29 -10.17
N ILE A 31 8.18 -6.19 -10.00
CA ILE A 31 8.59 -4.83 -10.37
C ILE A 31 8.70 -3.97 -9.10
N ALA A 32 9.89 -3.37 -8.90
CA ALA A 32 10.10 -2.38 -7.86
C ALA A 32 9.50 -1.03 -8.27
N ASP A 33 8.28 -0.74 -7.77
CA ASP A 33 7.58 0.52 -8.04
C ASP A 33 7.79 1.51 -6.89
N LEU A 34 8.60 2.52 -7.13
CA LEU A 34 8.86 3.62 -6.19
C LEU A 34 7.94 4.83 -6.41
N THR A 35 6.99 4.75 -7.35
CA THR A 35 5.98 5.78 -7.58
C THR A 35 4.97 5.84 -6.43
N THR A 36 4.85 4.75 -5.67
CA THR A 36 3.89 4.54 -4.57
C THR A 36 3.89 5.69 -3.57
N ASP A 37 5.06 6.22 -3.16
CA ASP A 37 5.16 7.32 -2.19
C ASP A 37 4.43 8.59 -2.70
N GLY A 38 4.73 9.03 -3.92
CA GLY A 38 4.10 10.19 -4.53
C GLY A 38 2.63 9.96 -4.89
N CYS A 39 2.30 8.73 -5.28
CA CYS A 39 0.95 8.34 -5.64
C CYS A 39 0.00 8.30 -4.43
N PHE A 40 0.50 7.92 -3.26
CA PHE A 40 -0.24 8.01 -2.01
C PHE A 40 -0.63 9.45 -1.69
N VAL A 41 0.33 10.38 -1.79
CA VAL A 41 0.07 11.83 -1.59
C VAL A 41 -0.87 12.36 -2.65
N LEU A 42 -0.72 11.94 -3.92
CA LEU A 42 -1.63 12.33 -5.00
C LEU A 42 -3.07 11.94 -4.67
N GLY A 43 -3.28 10.71 -4.22
CA GLY A 43 -4.59 10.24 -3.79
C GLY A 43 -5.17 11.06 -2.65
N ALA A 44 -4.36 11.35 -1.63
CA ALA A 44 -4.75 12.19 -0.50
C ALA A 44 -5.06 13.63 -0.95
N ALA A 45 -4.20 14.26 -1.76
CA ALA A 45 -4.37 15.62 -2.26
C ALA A 45 -5.65 15.78 -3.09
N VAL A 46 -5.85 14.92 -4.10
CA VAL A 46 -7.05 14.94 -4.94
C VAL A 46 -8.31 14.73 -4.09
N SER A 47 -8.26 13.78 -3.14
CA SER A 47 -9.39 13.48 -2.29
C SER A 47 -9.73 14.64 -1.35
N VAL A 48 -8.75 15.24 -0.70
CA VAL A 48 -8.93 16.36 0.21
C VAL A 48 -9.48 17.58 -0.54
N THR A 49 -8.91 17.90 -1.69
CA THR A 49 -9.35 19.06 -2.51
C THR A 49 -10.78 18.90 -3.00
N LEU A 50 -11.17 17.72 -3.52
CA LEU A 50 -12.55 17.48 -3.96
C LEU A 50 -13.55 17.42 -2.79
N THR A 51 -13.12 16.92 -1.64
CA THR A 51 -13.94 16.93 -0.43
C THR A 51 -14.16 18.35 0.09
N ALA A 52 -13.14 19.21 0.05
CA ALA A 52 -13.25 20.62 0.37
C ALA A 52 -14.20 21.36 -0.60
N ALA A 53 -14.28 20.90 -1.87
CA ALA A 53 -15.24 21.39 -2.86
C ALA A 53 -16.68 20.85 -2.67
N GLY A 54 -16.95 20.04 -1.62
CA GLY A 54 -18.28 19.52 -1.30
C GLY A 54 -18.64 18.18 -1.97
N HIS A 55 -17.68 17.48 -2.57
CA HIS A 55 -17.92 16.22 -3.27
C HIS A 55 -17.13 15.02 -2.70
N PRO A 56 -17.34 14.63 -1.43
CA PRO A 56 -16.53 13.61 -0.76
C PRO A 56 -16.64 12.22 -1.40
N LEU A 57 -17.80 11.84 -1.92
CA LEU A 57 -17.99 10.53 -2.57
C LEU A 57 -17.29 10.44 -3.92
N LEU A 58 -17.25 11.52 -4.70
CA LEU A 58 -16.55 11.57 -5.99
C LEU A 58 -15.03 11.65 -5.80
N ALA A 59 -14.58 12.11 -4.64
CA ALA A 59 -13.17 12.27 -4.32
C ALA A 59 -12.40 10.94 -4.36
N VAL A 60 -13.01 9.86 -3.88
CA VAL A 60 -12.37 8.53 -3.83
C VAL A 60 -12.12 7.94 -5.22
N PRO A 61 -13.12 7.80 -6.12
CA PRO A 61 -12.86 7.30 -7.47
C PRO A 61 -11.97 8.24 -8.30
N ALA A 62 -12.06 9.57 -8.11
CA ALA A 62 -11.18 10.52 -8.77
C ALA A 62 -9.71 10.33 -8.35
N ALA A 63 -9.46 10.09 -7.06
CA ALA A 63 -8.13 9.78 -6.55
C ALA A 63 -7.59 8.47 -7.15
N MET A 64 -8.42 7.43 -7.26
CA MET A 64 -8.02 6.16 -7.90
C MET A 64 -7.65 6.35 -9.38
N LEU A 65 -8.41 7.16 -10.11
CA LEU A 65 -8.10 7.48 -11.51
C LEU A 65 -6.79 8.27 -11.63
N ALA A 66 -6.57 9.25 -10.76
CA ALA A 66 -5.31 10.00 -10.73
C ALA A 66 -4.13 9.08 -10.46
N GLY A 67 -4.26 8.13 -9.51
CA GLY A 67 -3.27 7.10 -9.24
C GLY A 67 -3.03 6.17 -10.42
N ALA A 68 -4.09 5.72 -11.12
CA ALA A 68 -3.96 4.92 -12.33
C ALA A 68 -3.19 5.67 -13.43
N CYS A 69 -3.45 6.97 -13.61
CA CYS A 69 -2.70 7.81 -14.55
C CYS A 69 -1.21 7.91 -14.19
N ALA A 70 -0.88 8.08 -12.90
CA ALA A 70 0.50 8.06 -12.43
C ALA A 70 1.19 6.72 -12.71
N GLY A 71 0.49 5.60 -12.43
CA GLY A 71 0.95 4.26 -12.76
C GLY A 71 1.14 4.03 -14.26
N PHE A 72 0.27 4.61 -15.09
CA PHE A 72 0.41 4.57 -16.54
C PHE A 72 1.68 5.27 -17.02
N ILE A 73 1.99 6.46 -16.47
CA ILE A 73 3.22 7.21 -16.80
C ILE A 73 4.45 6.36 -16.45
N THR A 74 4.49 5.77 -15.25
CA THR A 74 5.59 4.91 -14.83
C THR A 74 5.73 3.69 -15.72
N ALA A 75 4.62 3.04 -16.06
CA ALA A 75 4.61 1.89 -16.96
C ALA A 75 5.07 2.26 -18.38
N PHE A 76 4.66 3.42 -18.88
CA PHE A 76 5.09 3.91 -20.19
C PHE A 76 6.61 4.13 -20.25
N LEU A 77 7.19 4.75 -19.22
CA LEU A 77 8.65 4.91 -19.11
C LEU A 77 9.37 3.56 -19.12
N GLN A 78 8.86 2.58 -18.38
CA GLN A 78 9.48 1.26 -18.29
C GLN A 78 9.34 0.45 -19.58
N THR A 79 8.14 0.41 -20.17
CA THR A 79 7.83 -0.53 -21.24
C THR A 79 8.12 0.02 -22.63
N ARG A 80 7.91 1.31 -22.86
CA ARG A 80 8.12 1.95 -24.18
C ARG A 80 9.48 2.62 -24.30
N LEU A 81 9.98 3.22 -23.22
CA LEU A 81 11.28 3.89 -23.22
C LEU A 81 12.39 3.01 -22.62
N SER A 82 12.07 1.77 -22.21
CA SER A 82 13.03 0.80 -21.65
C SER A 82 13.84 1.37 -20.46
N VAL A 83 13.23 2.27 -19.69
CA VAL A 83 13.84 2.83 -18.47
C VAL A 83 13.78 1.77 -17.37
N PRO A 84 14.87 1.52 -16.62
CA PRO A 84 14.84 0.60 -15.47
C PRO A 84 13.72 0.97 -14.48
N SER A 85 13.03 -0.04 -13.93
CA SER A 85 11.82 0.14 -13.08
C SER A 85 12.04 1.11 -11.91
N ILE A 86 13.16 0.95 -11.21
CA ILE A 86 13.52 1.81 -10.07
C ILE A 86 13.67 3.28 -10.52
N LEU A 87 14.36 3.51 -11.65
CA LEU A 87 14.59 4.86 -12.16
C LEU A 87 13.28 5.49 -12.66
N ALA A 88 12.45 4.75 -13.38
CA ALA A 88 11.14 5.22 -13.81
C ALA A 88 10.27 5.64 -12.62
N GLY A 89 10.25 4.83 -11.54
CA GLY A 89 9.53 5.15 -10.32
C GLY A 89 10.04 6.41 -9.62
N ILE A 90 11.37 6.60 -9.52
CA ILE A 90 11.96 7.80 -8.92
C ILE A 90 11.64 9.05 -9.75
N VAL A 91 11.76 8.99 -11.08
CA VAL A 91 11.45 10.13 -11.96
C VAL A 91 9.97 10.51 -11.84
N THR A 92 9.07 9.53 -11.92
CA THR A 92 7.62 9.79 -11.77
C THR A 92 7.31 10.35 -10.38
N ASN A 93 7.87 9.78 -9.31
CA ASN A 93 7.68 10.26 -7.94
C ASN A 93 8.13 11.73 -7.78
N THR A 94 9.26 12.10 -8.37
CA THR A 94 9.76 13.48 -8.37
C THR A 94 8.81 14.43 -9.11
N GLY A 95 8.27 14.00 -10.25
CA GLY A 95 7.26 14.76 -11.00
C GLY A 95 5.95 14.90 -10.22
N LEU A 96 5.51 13.84 -9.55
CA LEU A 96 4.31 13.82 -8.72
C LEU A 96 4.37 14.81 -7.56
N TYR A 97 5.56 15.13 -7.03
CA TYR A 97 5.69 16.13 -5.97
C TYR A 97 5.10 17.47 -6.40
N THR A 98 5.42 17.95 -7.60
CA THR A 98 4.89 19.21 -8.13
C THR A 98 3.39 19.10 -8.45
N ILE A 99 2.95 17.96 -9.03
CA ILE A 99 1.52 17.72 -9.31
C ILE A 99 0.71 17.72 -8.03
N ASN A 100 1.22 17.13 -6.96
CA ASN A 100 0.58 17.12 -5.65
C ASN A 100 0.46 18.55 -5.08
N LEU A 101 1.51 19.37 -5.17
CA LEU A 101 1.45 20.79 -4.79
C LEU A 101 0.41 21.57 -5.61
N MET A 102 0.33 21.31 -6.91
CA MET A 102 -0.71 21.95 -7.77
C MET A 102 -2.10 21.51 -7.35
N ALA A 103 -2.32 20.24 -7.08
CA ALA A 103 -3.61 19.70 -6.60
C ALA A 103 -4.03 20.33 -5.25
N MET A 104 -3.06 20.64 -4.37
CA MET A 104 -3.28 21.29 -3.07
C MET A 104 -3.28 22.82 -3.14
N GLY A 105 -3.36 23.43 -4.35
CA GLY A 105 -3.37 24.87 -4.52
C GLY A 105 -2.08 25.56 -4.09
N TRP A 106 -0.92 24.94 -4.36
CA TRP A 106 0.44 25.41 -4.01
C TRP A 106 0.69 25.52 -2.51
N ARG A 107 -0.03 24.74 -1.70
CA ARG A 107 0.18 24.63 -0.25
C ARG A 107 0.84 23.30 0.08
N SER A 108 1.75 23.30 1.05
CA SER A 108 2.38 22.06 1.53
C SER A 108 1.49 21.26 2.46
N ASN A 109 0.45 21.88 3.00
CA ASN A 109 -0.54 21.25 3.87
C ASN A 109 -1.94 21.80 3.55
N GLU A 110 -2.93 20.92 3.47
CA GLU A 110 -4.33 21.26 3.26
C GLU A 110 -5.17 20.57 4.35
N SER A 111 -6.19 21.28 4.86
CA SER A 111 -7.04 20.81 5.96
C SER A 111 -8.51 20.83 5.60
N LEU A 112 -9.24 19.78 5.99
CA LEU A 112 -10.68 19.59 5.80
C LEU A 112 -11.50 20.05 7.02
N LEU A 113 -10.98 20.99 7.83
CA LEU A 113 -11.73 21.51 8.97
C LEU A 113 -13.06 22.14 8.51
N GLY A 114 -14.17 21.56 8.97
CA GLY A 114 -15.51 22.03 8.62
C GLY A 114 -16.12 21.42 7.36
N SER A 115 -15.44 20.55 6.64
CA SER A 115 -15.99 19.84 5.47
C SER A 115 -16.48 18.45 5.84
N ASP A 116 -17.56 18.01 5.18
CA ASP A 116 -18.09 16.67 5.33
C ASP A 116 -17.23 15.67 4.55
N THR A 117 -16.73 14.65 5.25
CA THR A 117 -15.97 13.54 4.66
C THR A 117 -16.89 12.34 4.43
N VAL A 118 -16.42 11.33 3.70
CA VAL A 118 -17.17 10.06 3.56
C VAL A 118 -17.46 9.43 4.93
N PHE A 119 -16.55 9.60 5.89
CA PHE A 119 -16.73 9.12 7.27
C PHE A 119 -17.85 9.88 8.00
N THR A 120 -17.91 11.20 7.88
CA THR A 120 -18.99 12.00 8.51
C THR A 120 -20.35 11.73 7.86
N LEU A 121 -20.38 11.51 6.53
CA LEU A 121 -21.60 11.10 5.83
C LEU A 121 -22.12 9.74 6.33
N LEU A 122 -21.24 8.76 6.54
CA LEU A 122 -21.64 7.47 7.09
C LEU A 122 -22.19 7.62 8.52
N ARG A 123 -21.55 8.47 9.34
CA ARG A 123 -22.03 8.77 10.69
C ARG A 123 -23.44 9.34 10.69
N SER A 124 -23.77 10.21 9.74
CA SER A 124 -25.11 10.81 9.62
C SER A 124 -26.21 9.79 9.27
N THR A 125 -25.85 8.67 8.62
CA THR A 125 -26.80 7.57 8.34
C THR A 125 -27.07 6.65 9.54
N GLY A 126 -26.34 6.83 10.65
CA GLY A 126 -26.49 6.00 11.85
C GLY A 126 -25.94 4.57 11.73
N LEU A 127 -25.33 4.21 10.60
CA LEU A 127 -24.72 2.91 10.37
C LEU A 127 -23.37 2.81 11.09
N GLY A 128 -23.20 1.79 11.94
CA GLY A 128 -21.92 1.49 12.61
C GLY A 128 -21.74 2.05 14.02
N GLY A 129 -22.65 2.89 14.54
CA GLY A 129 -22.55 3.45 15.89
C GLY A 129 -21.21 4.13 16.14
N ASP A 130 -20.54 3.83 17.25
CA ASP A 130 -19.21 4.39 17.59
C ASP A 130 -18.05 3.81 16.75
N TRP A 131 -18.31 2.78 15.93
CA TRP A 131 -17.30 2.07 15.13
C TRP A 131 -17.41 2.36 13.62
N TYR A 132 -18.14 3.42 13.24
CA TYR A 132 -18.42 3.75 11.82
C TYR A 132 -17.15 3.92 10.98
N GLU A 133 -16.07 4.45 11.55
CA GLU A 133 -14.79 4.63 10.87
C GLU A 133 -14.14 3.28 10.53
N LEU A 134 -14.13 2.37 11.50
CA LEU A 134 -13.63 1.00 11.30
C LEU A 134 -14.46 0.23 10.27
N VAL A 135 -15.80 0.33 10.37
CA VAL A 135 -16.70 -0.37 9.45
C VAL A 135 -16.48 0.08 8.01
N LEU A 136 -16.36 1.40 7.79
CA LEU A 136 -16.09 1.93 6.46
C LEU A 136 -14.71 1.50 5.94
N ALA A 137 -13.66 1.67 6.75
CA ALA A 137 -12.30 1.30 6.38
C ALA A 137 -12.19 -0.20 6.05
N ALA A 138 -12.78 -1.06 6.88
CA ALA A 138 -12.83 -2.50 6.66
C ALA A 138 -13.64 -2.86 5.40
N ALA A 139 -14.81 -2.27 5.19
CA ALA A 139 -15.67 -2.53 4.04
C ALA A 139 -14.96 -2.19 2.72
N VAL A 140 -14.36 -0.99 2.62
CA VAL A 140 -13.62 -0.56 1.42
C VAL A 140 -12.43 -1.47 1.17
N THR A 141 -11.65 -1.77 2.20
CA THR A 141 -10.45 -2.62 2.08
C THR A 141 -10.80 -4.04 1.68
N LEU A 142 -11.82 -4.66 2.30
CA LEU A 142 -12.26 -6.01 1.97
C LEU A 142 -12.88 -6.08 0.56
N LEU A 143 -13.61 -5.05 0.16
CA LEU A 143 -14.10 -4.92 -1.21
C LEU A 143 -12.94 -4.89 -2.21
N CYS A 144 -11.93 -4.06 -1.98
CA CYS A 144 -10.74 -3.97 -2.84
C CYS A 144 -9.95 -5.27 -2.87
N ALA A 145 -9.78 -5.93 -1.73
CA ALA A 145 -9.11 -7.24 -1.64
C ALA A 145 -9.88 -8.31 -2.42
N GLY A 146 -11.22 -8.33 -2.30
CA GLY A 146 -12.10 -9.22 -3.05
C GLY A 146 -12.03 -8.98 -4.55
N LEU A 147 -12.12 -7.70 -4.98
CA LEU A 147 -12.00 -7.33 -6.39
C LEU A 147 -10.62 -7.69 -6.96
N LEU A 148 -9.54 -7.44 -6.20
CA LEU A 148 -8.19 -7.83 -6.60
C LEU A 148 -8.05 -9.35 -6.70
N ALA A 149 -8.62 -10.11 -5.76
CA ALA A 149 -8.63 -11.57 -5.79
C ALA A 149 -9.35 -12.13 -7.03
N LEU A 150 -10.53 -11.59 -7.34
CA LEU A 150 -11.29 -11.93 -8.55
C LEU A 150 -10.53 -11.53 -9.81
N PHE A 151 -9.96 -10.32 -9.86
CA PHE A 151 -9.18 -9.83 -10.99
C PHE A 151 -7.98 -10.74 -11.28
N LEU A 152 -7.20 -11.14 -10.28
CA LEU A 152 -6.05 -12.02 -10.42
C LEU A 152 -6.43 -13.46 -10.83
N GLY A 153 -7.70 -13.83 -10.72
CA GLY A 153 -8.27 -15.07 -11.26
C GLY A 153 -8.74 -14.97 -12.72
N THR A 154 -8.84 -13.77 -13.29
CA THR A 154 -9.21 -13.56 -14.71
C THR A 154 -8.07 -13.91 -15.65
N ARG A 155 -8.37 -13.99 -16.97
CA ARG A 155 -7.34 -14.20 -18.00
C ARG A 155 -6.25 -13.13 -17.97
N LEU A 156 -6.62 -11.85 -17.76
CA LEU A 156 -5.66 -10.75 -17.62
C LEU A 156 -4.82 -10.91 -16.35
N GLY A 157 -5.42 -11.24 -15.21
CA GLY A 157 -4.69 -11.47 -13.98
C GLY A 157 -3.72 -12.64 -14.07
N LEU A 158 -4.09 -13.72 -14.76
CA LEU A 158 -3.19 -14.84 -15.04
C LEU A 158 -2.03 -14.42 -15.94
N SER A 159 -2.28 -13.59 -16.96
CA SER A 159 -1.22 -13.05 -17.84
C SER A 159 -0.27 -12.13 -17.08
N ILE A 160 -0.77 -11.30 -16.16
CA ILE A 160 0.05 -10.44 -15.28
C ILE A 160 0.97 -11.30 -14.40
N ARG A 161 0.45 -12.38 -13.81
CA ARG A 161 1.23 -13.31 -13.00
C ARG A 161 2.30 -14.03 -13.83
N ALA A 162 1.94 -14.51 -15.02
CA ALA A 162 2.88 -15.15 -15.94
C ALA A 162 3.98 -14.16 -16.38
N THR A 163 3.65 -12.88 -16.57
CA THR A 163 4.62 -11.83 -16.92
C THR A 163 5.63 -11.59 -15.79
N GLY A 164 5.20 -11.61 -14.54
CA GLY A 164 6.09 -11.49 -13.40
C GLY A 164 7.01 -12.70 -13.23
N ASP A 165 6.50 -13.91 -13.52
CA ASP A 165 7.32 -15.14 -13.45
C ASP A 165 8.35 -15.19 -14.59
N ASN A 166 7.95 -14.93 -15.84
CA ASN A 166 8.85 -14.95 -17.00
C ASN A 166 8.26 -14.15 -18.20
N PRO A 167 8.70 -12.90 -18.44
CA PRO A 167 8.19 -12.08 -19.52
C PRO A 167 8.52 -12.62 -20.92
N ASP A 168 9.61 -13.35 -21.10
CA ASP A 168 9.99 -13.92 -22.40
C ASP A 168 9.08 -15.08 -22.78
N MET A 169 8.66 -15.90 -21.82
CA MET A 169 7.68 -16.95 -22.03
C MET A 169 6.31 -16.36 -22.45
N VAL A 170 5.93 -15.23 -21.85
CA VAL A 170 4.67 -14.55 -22.20
C VAL A 170 4.70 -14.03 -23.62
N ARG A 171 5.83 -13.46 -24.07
CA ARG A 171 6.04 -13.05 -25.48
C ARG A 171 5.93 -14.24 -26.43
N ALA A 172 6.55 -15.37 -26.08
CA ALA A 172 6.47 -16.59 -26.88
C ALA A 172 5.03 -17.14 -27.00
N SER A 173 4.17 -16.82 -26.02
CA SER A 173 2.75 -17.20 -25.99
C SER A 173 1.85 -16.17 -26.67
N SER A 174 2.38 -15.28 -27.50
CA SER A 174 1.65 -14.21 -28.23
C SER A 174 0.92 -13.21 -27.34
N LEU A 175 1.32 -13.08 -26.08
CA LEU A 175 0.82 -12.05 -25.18
C LEU A 175 1.82 -10.89 -25.11
N ASP A 176 1.33 -9.66 -25.00
CA ASP A 176 2.20 -8.47 -24.87
C ASP A 176 2.51 -8.18 -23.39
N PRO A 177 3.77 -8.40 -22.94
CA PRO A 177 4.19 -8.05 -21.57
C PRO A 177 4.05 -6.56 -21.27
N THR A 178 4.17 -5.69 -22.29
CA THR A 178 4.01 -4.24 -22.16
C THR A 178 2.62 -3.90 -21.62
N PHE A 179 1.59 -4.53 -22.20
CA PHE A 179 0.21 -4.33 -21.79
C PHE A 179 -0.05 -4.85 -20.36
N THR A 180 0.45 -6.05 -20.05
CA THR A 180 0.23 -6.67 -18.73
C THR A 180 0.92 -5.88 -17.61
N VAL A 181 2.15 -5.41 -17.83
CA VAL A 181 2.87 -4.53 -16.90
C VAL A 181 2.13 -3.21 -16.72
N THR A 182 1.67 -2.60 -17.81
CA THR A 182 0.92 -1.33 -17.74
C THR A 182 -0.35 -1.47 -16.91
N VAL A 183 -1.17 -2.47 -17.17
CA VAL A 183 -2.41 -2.72 -16.41
C VAL A 183 -2.09 -2.98 -14.92
N GLY A 184 -1.07 -3.77 -14.64
CA GLY A 184 -0.71 -4.08 -13.26
C GLY A 184 -0.19 -2.87 -12.48
N LEU A 185 0.64 -2.02 -13.08
CA LEU A 185 1.12 -0.78 -12.45
C LEU A 185 0.01 0.27 -12.29
N CYS A 186 -0.90 0.39 -13.27
CA CYS A 186 -2.08 1.26 -13.14
C CYS A 186 -2.96 0.83 -11.96
N LEU A 187 -3.23 -0.47 -11.82
CA LEU A 187 -4.04 -1.00 -10.75
C LEU A 187 -3.35 -0.87 -9.38
N SER A 188 -2.05 -1.15 -9.31
CA SER A 188 -1.24 -0.97 -8.09
C SER A 188 -1.30 0.48 -7.60
N ASN A 189 -1.04 1.43 -8.48
CA ASN A 189 -1.05 2.85 -8.14
C ASN A 189 -2.47 3.38 -7.85
N ALA A 190 -3.52 2.83 -8.48
CA ALA A 190 -4.90 3.13 -8.13
C ALA A 190 -5.24 2.70 -6.69
N LEU A 191 -4.80 1.51 -6.25
CA LEU A 191 -4.98 1.04 -4.87
C LEU A 191 -4.18 1.89 -3.87
N THR A 192 -2.98 2.31 -4.24
CA THR A 192 -2.16 3.21 -3.42
C THR A 192 -2.84 4.57 -3.24
N ALA A 193 -3.34 5.16 -4.31
CA ALA A 193 -4.06 6.43 -4.28
C ALA A 193 -5.38 6.32 -3.50
N LEU A 194 -6.08 5.18 -3.59
CA LEU A 194 -7.26 4.90 -2.76
C LEU A 194 -6.91 4.96 -1.27
N SER A 195 -5.82 4.29 -0.87
CA SER A 195 -5.38 4.34 0.53
C SER A 195 -5.06 5.78 0.96
N GLY A 196 -4.34 6.54 0.13
CA GLY A 196 -4.06 7.95 0.37
C GLY A 196 -5.33 8.78 0.52
N ALA A 197 -6.30 8.58 -0.37
CA ALA A 197 -7.59 9.26 -0.33
C ALA A 197 -8.36 8.98 0.97
N MET A 198 -8.42 7.73 1.38
CA MET A 198 -9.11 7.32 2.60
C MET A 198 -8.40 7.85 3.86
N VAL A 199 -7.06 7.80 3.89
CA VAL A 199 -6.27 8.34 5.00
C VAL A 199 -6.40 9.86 5.08
N GLY A 200 -6.37 10.58 3.96
CA GLY A 200 -6.56 12.03 3.91
C GLY A 200 -7.93 12.47 4.46
N GLN A 201 -9.00 11.77 4.09
CA GLN A 201 -10.34 12.04 4.61
C GLN A 201 -10.50 11.65 6.10
N TYR A 202 -9.86 10.55 6.53
CA TYR A 202 -9.86 10.10 7.91
C TYR A 202 -9.14 11.10 8.83
N GLN A 203 -7.92 11.51 8.45
CA GLN A 203 -7.11 12.47 9.22
C GLN A 203 -7.60 13.91 9.05
N LYS A 204 -8.48 14.16 8.07
CA LYS A 204 -8.96 15.51 7.68
C LYS A 204 -7.84 16.49 7.33
N THR A 205 -6.69 15.97 6.99
CA THR A 205 -5.53 16.76 6.55
C THR A 205 -4.67 15.96 5.58
N VAL A 206 -3.95 16.67 4.71
CA VAL A 206 -2.90 16.10 3.88
C VAL A 206 -1.65 16.98 3.96
N ASP A 207 -0.50 16.36 4.10
CA ASP A 207 0.82 17.00 4.03
C ASP A 207 1.59 16.41 2.86
N ILE A 208 2.34 17.25 2.13
CA ILE A 208 3.10 16.83 0.94
C ILE A 208 4.14 15.75 1.24
N ASN A 209 4.62 15.68 2.48
CA ASN A 209 5.61 14.71 2.93
C ASN A 209 4.98 13.45 3.55
N SER A 210 3.64 13.36 3.63
CA SER A 210 2.94 12.23 4.26
C SER A 210 3.16 10.90 3.55
N GLY A 211 3.54 10.93 2.27
CA GLY A 211 3.88 9.76 1.47
C GLY A 211 5.29 9.21 1.68
N THR A 212 6.18 9.99 2.30
CA THR A 212 7.58 9.59 2.43
C THR A 212 7.75 8.31 3.25
N GLY A 213 8.21 7.23 2.60
CA GLY A 213 8.44 5.93 3.23
C GLY A 213 7.21 5.00 3.26
N ILE A 214 6.14 5.33 2.57
CA ILE A 214 4.95 4.48 2.44
C ILE A 214 5.28 3.14 1.78
N VAL A 215 6.15 3.14 0.76
CA VAL A 215 6.69 1.90 0.14
C VAL A 215 7.28 0.99 1.21
N VAL A 216 8.11 1.55 2.09
CA VAL A 216 8.80 0.78 3.14
C VAL A 216 7.81 0.20 4.13
N ILE A 217 6.81 0.99 4.56
CA ILE A 217 5.72 0.54 5.45
C ILE A 217 4.91 -0.57 4.80
N GLY A 218 4.51 -0.39 3.54
CA GLY A 218 3.70 -1.37 2.84
C GLY A 218 4.43 -2.70 2.58
N LEU A 219 5.73 -2.64 2.25
CA LEU A 219 6.58 -3.85 2.15
C LEU A 219 6.74 -4.54 3.51
N ALA A 220 6.88 -3.78 4.60
CA ALA A 220 6.92 -4.36 5.94
C ALA A 220 5.62 -5.10 6.27
N CYS A 221 4.47 -4.47 5.99
CA CYS A 221 3.16 -5.10 6.16
C CYS A 221 3.07 -6.40 5.37
N LEU A 222 3.48 -6.38 4.11
CA LEU A 222 3.47 -7.55 3.25
C LEU A 222 4.36 -8.68 3.80
N ILE A 223 5.60 -8.37 4.18
CA ILE A 223 6.57 -9.36 4.68
C ILE A 223 6.11 -9.93 6.03
N ILE A 224 5.60 -9.11 6.95
CA ILE A 224 5.05 -9.58 8.23
C ILE A 224 3.92 -10.56 7.99
N GLY A 225 2.96 -10.20 7.12
CA GLY A 225 1.85 -11.07 6.78
C GLY A 225 2.29 -12.38 6.11
N GLU A 226 3.23 -12.33 5.17
CA GLU A 226 3.80 -13.52 4.52
C GLU A 226 4.55 -14.46 5.48
N THR A 227 5.20 -13.91 6.51
CA THR A 227 5.87 -14.74 7.53
C THR A 227 4.87 -15.49 8.41
N MET A 228 3.65 -14.95 8.58
CA MET A 228 2.57 -15.56 9.37
C MET A 228 1.74 -16.55 8.56
N LEU A 229 1.33 -16.21 7.34
CA LEU A 229 0.39 -16.99 6.53
C LEU A 229 1.03 -17.81 5.40
N GLY A 230 2.31 -17.52 5.11
CA GLY A 230 3.05 -18.17 4.02
C GLY A 230 2.75 -17.58 2.64
N ARG A 231 3.48 -18.11 1.60
CA ARG A 231 3.52 -17.55 0.23
C ARG A 231 2.93 -18.45 -0.85
N ARG A 232 2.23 -19.53 -0.48
CA ARG A 232 1.92 -20.63 -1.44
C ARG A 232 0.90 -20.30 -2.51
N THR A 233 -0.01 -19.36 -2.28
CA THR A 233 -1.09 -19.00 -3.22
C THR A 233 -1.35 -17.51 -3.23
N VAL A 234 -1.87 -16.99 -4.34
CA VAL A 234 -2.23 -15.56 -4.49
C VAL A 234 -3.23 -15.11 -3.43
N TYR A 235 -4.24 -15.92 -3.16
CA TYR A 235 -5.23 -15.62 -2.11
C TYR A 235 -4.60 -15.50 -0.71
N LYS A 236 -3.61 -16.37 -0.40
CA LYS A 236 -2.85 -16.25 0.85
C LYS A 236 -1.99 -14.98 0.86
N GLY A 237 -1.45 -14.55 -0.29
CA GLY A 237 -0.72 -13.30 -0.40
C GLY A 237 -1.60 -12.08 -0.14
N ILE A 238 -2.81 -12.05 -0.67
CA ILE A 238 -3.81 -10.98 -0.40
C ILE A 238 -4.16 -10.96 1.08
N LEU A 239 -4.48 -12.11 1.68
CA LEU A 239 -4.76 -12.20 3.12
C LEU A 239 -3.54 -11.82 3.96
N ALA A 240 -2.34 -12.19 3.53
CA ALA A 240 -1.10 -11.80 4.19
C ALA A 240 -0.92 -10.27 4.20
N ALA A 241 -1.20 -9.59 3.08
CA ALA A 241 -1.13 -8.13 3.00
C ALA A 241 -2.11 -7.46 3.99
N LEU A 242 -3.35 -7.98 4.10
CA LEU A 242 -4.35 -7.47 5.03
C LEU A 242 -3.95 -7.68 6.49
N VAL A 243 -3.62 -8.92 6.85
CA VAL A 243 -3.24 -9.27 8.23
C VAL A 243 -1.94 -8.55 8.62
N GLY A 244 -0.97 -8.51 7.72
CA GLY A 244 0.29 -7.83 7.97
C GLY A 244 0.14 -6.32 8.20
N SER A 245 -0.77 -5.66 7.48
CA SER A 245 -1.07 -4.24 7.70
C SER A 245 -1.66 -4.00 9.09
N VAL A 246 -2.62 -4.82 9.50
CA VAL A 246 -3.22 -4.72 10.84
C VAL A 246 -2.18 -4.98 11.93
N VAL A 247 -1.39 -6.05 11.79
CA VAL A 247 -0.34 -6.40 12.77
C VAL A 247 0.71 -5.30 12.89
N TYR A 248 1.18 -4.76 11.75
CA TYR A 248 2.14 -3.67 11.74
C TYR A 248 1.62 -2.44 12.50
N ARG A 249 0.38 -2.03 12.22
CA ARG A 249 -0.25 -0.88 12.88
C ARG A 249 -0.50 -1.13 14.36
N PHE A 250 -0.80 -2.37 14.73
CA PHE A 250 -0.94 -2.74 16.13
C PHE A 250 0.39 -2.63 16.88
N ILE A 251 1.48 -3.14 16.31
CA ILE A 251 2.84 -2.99 16.88
C ILE A 251 3.17 -1.50 17.06
N TYR A 252 2.93 -0.69 16.03
CA TYR A 252 3.17 0.74 16.06
C TYR A 252 2.35 1.44 17.17
N ALA A 253 1.06 1.13 17.29
CA ALA A 253 0.18 1.70 18.29
C ALA A 253 0.59 1.33 19.72
N VAL A 254 1.01 0.09 19.97
CA VAL A 254 1.51 -0.36 21.28
C VAL A 254 2.77 0.42 21.68
N VAL A 255 3.72 0.56 20.77
CA VAL A 255 4.96 1.30 21.04
C VAL A 255 4.68 2.77 21.30
N PHE A 256 3.77 3.37 20.54
CA PHE A 256 3.36 4.76 20.75
C PHE A 256 2.66 4.97 22.11
N TYR A 257 1.79 4.03 22.50
CA TYR A 257 1.06 4.08 23.76
C TYR A 257 1.98 3.96 25.00
N THR A 258 3.02 3.14 24.92
CA THR A 258 3.96 2.93 26.03
C THR A 258 4.85 4.15 26.29
N LYS A 259 4.85 5.15 25.38
CA LYS A 259 5.69 6.37 25.43
C LYS A 259 7.19 6.08 25.65
N VAL A 260 7.64 4.88 25.28
CA VAL A 260 9.05 4.47 25.40
C VAL A 260 9.92 5.23 24.41
N VAL A 261 9.32 5.63 23.27
CA VAL A 261 10.03 6.30 22.17
C VAL A 261 9.47 7.70 21.98
N PRO A 262 10.31 8.76 21.95
CA PRO A 262 9.89 10.11 21.61
C PRO A 262 9.28 10.17 20.20
N VAL A 263 8.36 11.11 19.96
CA VAL A 263 7.65 11.25 18.67
C VAL A 263 8.61 11.49 17.51
N GLU A 264 9.71 12.17 17.76
CA GLU A 264 10.77 12.46 16.79
C GLU A 264 11.46 11.18 16.26
N CYS A 265 11.52 10.14 17.11
CA CYS A 265 12.15 8.86 16.78
C CYS A 265 11.20 7.85 16.10
N LEU A 266 9.95 8.20 15.80
CA LEU A 266 9.00 7.28 15.19
C LEU A 266 9.43 6.78 13.80
N LYS A 267 10.11 7.60 13.00
CA LYS A 267 10.70 7.18 11.72
C LYS A 267 11.82 6.16 11.90
N LEU A 268 12.67 6.33 12.93
CA LEU A 268 13.69 5.36 13.28
C LEU A 268 13.07 4.03 13.74
N LEU A 269 12.04 4.10 14.57
CA LEU A 269 11.29 2.93 15.02
C LEU A 269 10.70 2.16 13.83
N THR A 270 10.07 2.86 12.89
CA THR A 270 9.55 2.27 11.65
C THR A 270 10.66 1.53 10.90
N ALA A 271 11.81 2.16 10.70
CA ALA A 271 12.96 1.55 10.02
C ALA A 271 13.46 0.29 10.74
N VAL A 272 13.53 0.29 12.07
CA VAL A 272 13.94 -0.87 12.88
C VAL A 272 12.92 -2.01 12.74
N ILE A 273 11.63 -1.74 12.86
CA ILE A 273 10.55 -2.75 12.71
C ILE A 273 10.65 -3.38 11.31
N VAL A 274 10.81 -2.57 10.28
CA VAL A 274 10.95 -3.03 8.88
C VAL A 274 12.20 -3.89 8.72
N ALA A 275 13.35 -3.43 9.23
CA ALA A 275 14.60 -4.17 9.15
C ALA A 275 14.48 -5.54 9.83
N LEU A 276 13.86 -5.61 11.00
CA LEU A 276 13.61 -6.85 11.72
C LEU A 276 12.64 -7.77 10.95
N ALA A 277 11.58 -7.21 10.35
CA ALA A 277 10.63 -7.96 9.55
C ALA A 277 11.31 -8.59 8.32
N ILE A 278 12.17 -7.83 7.62
CA ILE A 278 12.93 -8.32 6.45
C ILE A 278 13.99 -9.34 6.87
N ALA A 279 14.67 -9.13 8.00
CA ALA A 279 15.71 -10.04 8.50
C ALA A 279 15.14 -11.35 9.06
N ALA A 280 13.92 -11.36 9.58
CA ALA A 280 13.32 -12.52 10.25
C ALA A 280 13.37 -13.83 9.44
N PRO A 281 13.01 -13.89 8.13
CA PRO A 281 13.14 -15.10 7.32
C PRO A 281 14.59 -15.55 7.15
N GLY A 282 15.53 -14.61 7.01
CA GLY A 282 16.96 -14.89 6.91
C GLY A 282 17.53 -15.45 8.21
N LEU A 283 17.20 -14.85 9.33
CA LEU A 283 17.61 -15.30 10.66
C LEU A 283 17.08 -16.71 10.97
N ARG A 284 15.84 -17.02 10.62
CA ARG A 284 15.28 -18.37 10.78
C ARG A 284 16.05 -19.41 9.96
N ARG A 285 16.42 -19.11 8.71
CA ARG A 285 17.23 -20.01 7.86
C ARG A 285 18.63 -20.20 8.43
N TRP A 286 19.27 -19.12 8.88
CA TRP A 286 20.59 -19.17 9.49
C TRP A 286 20.59 -19.98 10.79
N ALA A 287 19.60 -19.79 11.67
CA ALA A 287 19.44 -20.54 12.90
C ALA A 287 19.20 -22.04 12.62
N ALA A 288 18.39 -22.39 11.62
CA ALA A 288 18.16 -23.75 11.20
C ALA A 288 19.44 -24.42 10.67
N PHE A 289 20.23 -23.67 9.87
CA PHE A 289 21.52 -24.16 9.36
C PHE A 289 22.54 -24.37 10.49
N GLN A 290 22.62 -23.47 11.46
CA GLN A 290 23.49 -23.64 12.63
C GLN A 290 23.10 -24.87 13.47
N LYS A 291 21.79 -25.08 13.66
CA LYS A 291 21.29 -26.26 14.39
C LYS A 291 21.66 -27.57 13.68
N GLN A 292 21.56 -27.64 12.34
CA GLN A 292 21.99 -28.79 11.56
C GLN A 292 23.50 -29.02 11.64
N LYS A 293 24.29 -27.93 11.64
CA LYS A 293 25.77 -28.03 11.77
C LYS A 293 26.18 -28.54 13.16
N HIS A 294 25.46 -28.17 14.22
CA HIS A 294 25.73 -28.68 15.58
C HIS A 294 25.37 -30.14 15.71
N SER A 295 24.21 -30.57 15.22
CA SER A 295 23.80 -31.95 15.29
C SER A 295 24.71 -32.92 14.46
N ARG A 296 25.29 -32.42 13.35
CA ARG A 296 26.31 -33.19 12.59
C ARG A 296 27.64 -33.28 13.29
N LYS A 297 28.03 -32.31 14.15
CA LYS A 297 29.25 -32.37 14.97
C LYS A 297 29.09 -33.26 16.18
N GLU A 298 27.89 -33.47 16.68
CA GLU A 298 27.60 -34.36 17.80
C GLU A 298 27.45 -35.83 17.33
N ALA A 299 27.21 -36.05 16.02
CA ALA A 299 27.06 -37.38 15.42
C ALA A 299 28.35 -37.94 14.76
N ALA A 300 29.44 -37.15 14.74
CA ALA A 300 30.77 -37.52 14.24
C ALA A 300 31.77 -37.65 15.39
#